data_a93e4d748a9d204946b23cc690153e6d
#
_entry.id   a93e4d748a9d204946b23cc690153e6d
#
_cell.length_a   1.000
_cell.length_b   1.000
_cell.length_c   1.000
_cell.angle_alpha   90.00
_cell.angle_beta   90.00
_cell.angle_gamma   90.00
#
_symmetry.space_group_name_H-M   'P 1'
#
loop_
_entity.id
_entity.type
_entity.pdbx_description
1 polymer ?
#
loop_
_entity_poly.entity_id
_entity_poly.type
_entity_poly.pdbx_seq_one_letter_code
_entity_poly.pdbx_strand_id
1 'polypeptide(L)'
;MDDYVAPKELMGGFLDQYPNMFFGGKGSETFLHYDIDMAHIFHTHFNGRKHVLLFANKWKERLYRIPYATYALEDYNISDPDFEKFPALDGIHGTECFLEHGDTLFMPTGYWHWMKYLDGSFSISLRAWDKSWAVKSRSLWNLTVQRNFDNFMKSTFKKRYMDWKEK
;
A
#
# COMPACT_ATOMS: atom_id res chain seq x y z
N MET A 1 -17.70 -14.49 -14.01
CA MET A 1 -17.32 -13.25 -13.32
C MET A 1 -18.44 -12.21 -13.33
N ASP A 2 -19.60 -12.61 -13.73
CA ASP A 2 -20.75 -11.70 -13.93
C ASP A 2 -21.40 -11.23 -12.62
N ASP A 3 -21.01 -11.85 -11.48
CA ASP A 3 -21.59 -11.56 -10.16
C ASP A 3 -20.75 -10.54 -9.31
N TYR A 4 -19.62 -10.07 -9.85
CA TYR A 4 -18.79 -9.12 -9.14
C TYR A 4 -19.09 -7.68 -9.59
N VAL A 5 -19.93 -7.00 -8.83
CA VAL A 5 -20.38 -5.64 -9.14
C VAL A 5 -19.64 -4.65 -8.27
N ALA A 6 -19.01 -3.65 -8.91
CA ALA A 6 -18.39 -2.54 -8.16
C ALA A 6 -19.47 -1.75 -7.42
N PRO A 7 -19.27 -1.40 -6.13
CA PRO A 7 -20.25 -0.67 -5.33
C PRO A 7 -20.31 0.82 -5.73
N LYS A 8 -20.82 1.10 -6.93
CA LYS A 8 -20.86 2.43 -7.54
C LYS A 8 -21.67 3.44 -6.76
N GLU A 9 -22.59 2.96 -5.92
CA GLU A 9 -23.35 3.75 -4.97
C GLU A 9 -22.48 4.34 -3.84
N LEU A 10 -21.39 3.66 -3.48
CA LEU A 10 -20.46 4.14 -2.45
C LEU A 10 -19.47 5.14 -3.04
N MET A 11 -19.00 4.90 -4.24
CA MET A 11 -18.00 5.75 -4.91
C MET A 11 -18.07 5.58 -6.43
N GLY A 12 -17.97 6.68 -7.16
CA GLY A 12 -17.77 6.65 -8.61
C GLY A 12 -16.29 6.48 -9.00
N GLY A 13 -16.05 6.22 -10.28
CA GLY A 13 -14.69 6.17 -10.84
C GLY A 13 -13.98 4.82 -10.68
N PHE A 14 -14.74 3.76 -10.46
CA PHE A 14 -14.20 2.40 -10.44
C PHE A 14 -13.59 1.99 -11.79
N LEU A 15 -12.48 1.29 -11.70
CA LEU A 15 -11.80 0.63 -12.83
C LEU A 15 -12.29 -0.83 -12.91
N ASP A 16 -13.55 -1.00 -13.26
CA ASP A 16 -14.26 -2.30 -13.24
C ASP A 16 -13.57 -3.38 -14.11
N GLN A 17 -12.83 -2.93 -15.13
CA GLN A 17 -12.18 -3.82 -16.11
C GLN A 17 -10.83 -4.38 -15.60
N TYR A 18 -10.32 -3.90 -14.47
CA TYR A 18 -8.99 -4.25 -13.96
C TYR A 18 -9.02 -4.62 -12.47
N PRO A 19 -9.74 -5.69 -12.08
CA PRO A 19 -9.63 -6.21 -10.72
C PRO A 19 -8.24 -6.80 -10.51
N ASN A 20 -7.60 -6.46 -9.40
CA ASN A 20 -6.32 -7.05 -9.01
C ASN A 20 -6.57 -8.24 -8.07
N MET A 21 -6.01 -9.39 -8.40
CA MET A 21 -6.07 -10.59 -7.57
C MET A 21 -4.77 -10.76 -6.78
N PHE A 22 -4.88 -11.09 -5.51
CA PHE A 22 -3.76 -11.29 -4.60
C PHE A 22 -3.86 -12.67 -3.96
N PHE A 23 -2.78 -13.44 -4.08
CA PHE A 23 -2.63 -14.74 -3.47
C PHE A 23 -1.44 -14.72 -2.52
N GLY A 24 -1.60 -15.29 -1.34
CA GLY A 24 -0.51 -15.38 -0.36
C GLY A 24 -0.58 -16.66 0.43
N GLY A 25 0.58 -17.26 0.65
CA GLY A 25 0.75 -18.38 1.57
C GLY A 25 0.84 -17.89 3.02
N LYS A 26 0.57 -18.77 3.98
CA LYS A 26 0.71 -18.49 5.40
C LYS A 26 2.09 -17.92 5.72
N GLY A 27 2.11 -16.81 6.45
CA GLY A 27 3.33 -16.12 6.90
C GLY A 27 3.93 -15.15 5.87
N SER A 28 3.43 -15.13 4.61
CA SER A 28 3.89 -14.12 3.65
C SER A 28 3.39 -12.72 4.04
N GLU A 29 4.21 -11.72 3.75
CA GLU A 29 3.94 -10.33 4.09
C GLU A 29 4.09 -9.44 2.86
N THR A 30 3.34 -8.35 2.85
CA THR A 30 3.57 -7.22 1.95
C THR A 30 4.19 -6.10 2.78
N PHE A 31 5.37 -5.63 2.41
CA PHE A 31 6.04 -4.53 3.10
C PHE A 31 5.19 -3.26 3.14
N LEU A 32 5.46 -2.37 4.09
CA LEU A 32 4.70 -1.13 4.27
C LEU A 32 4.86 -0.19 3.08
N HIS A 33 3.78 0.09 2.38
CA HIS A 33 3.76 0.94 1.19
C HIS A 33 2.42 1.66 1.02
N TYR A 34 2.37 2.60 0.09
CA TYR A 34 1.13 3.11 -0.48
C TYR A 34 1.13 2.87 -1.99
N ASP A 35 -0.05 2.76 -2.59
CA ASP A 35 -0.16 2.48 -4.02
C ASP A 35 0.25 3.67 -4.87
N ILE A 36 1.13 3.42 -5.84
CA ILE A 36 1.74 4.44 -6.70
C ILE A 36 0.71 5.22 -7.53
N ASP A 37 -0.38 4.57 -7.89
CA ASP A 37 -1.46 5.16 -8.69
C ASP A 37 -2.42 6.02 -7.87
N MET A 38 -2.23 6.11 -6.56
CA MET A 38 -3.07 6.93 -5.67
C MET A 38 -4.57 6.65 -5.80
N ALA A 39 -4.95 5.43 -6.13
CA ALA A 39 -6.35 5.02 -6.18
C ALA A 39 -6.92 4.78 -4.78
N HIS A 40 -8.23 4.89 -4.64
CA HIS A 40 -8.96 4.26 -3.55
C HIS A 40 -9.06 2.77 -3.82
N ILE A 41 -8.97 1.95 -2.78
CA ILE A 41 -8.96 0.50 -2.92
C ILE A 41 -10.08 -0.11 -2.08
N PHE A 42 -10.84 -1.00 -2.71
CA PHE A 42 -11.76 -1.90 -2.03
C PHE A 42 -11.17 -3.31 -2.13
N HIS A 43 -10.64 -3.79 -1.01
CA HIS A 43 -9.93 -5.06 -0.91
C HIS A 43 -10.83 -6.09 -0.24
N THR A 44 -11.42 -6.98 -1.03
CA THR A 44 -12.31 -8.04 -0.55
C THR A 44 -11.52 -9.33 -0.34
N HIS A 45 -11.64 -9.90 0.85
CA HIS A 45 -10.94 -11.11 1.27
C HIS A 45 -11.85 -12.33 1.15
N PHE A 46 -11.38 -13.41 0.52
CA PHE A 46 -12.23 -14.57 0.21
C PHE A 46 -11.87 -15.85 0.94
N ASN A 47 -10.66 -15.98 1.46
CA ASN A 47 -10.29 -17.22 2.15
C ASN A 47 -9.16 -16.95 3.15
N GLY A 48 -9.15 -17.70 4.27
CA GLY A 48 -8.17 -17.55 5.32
C GLY A 48 -8.31 -16.26 6.12
N ARG A 49 -7.25 -15.88 6.82
CA ARG A 49 -7.19 -14.65 7.62
C ARG A 49 -6.00 -13.79 7.21
N LYS A 50 -6.18 -12.50 7.24
CA LYS A 50 -5.14 -11.51 6.92
C LYS A 50 -5.09 -10.43 7.99
N HIS A 51 -3.91 -10.17 8.52
CA HIS A 51 -3.64 -9.05 9.42
C HIS A 51 -3.25 -7.82 8.59
N VAL A 52 -3.85 -6.68 8.88
CA VAL A 52 -3.63 -5.44 8.15
C VAL A 52 -3.38 -4.29 9.11
N LEU A 53 -2.36 -3.48 8.79
CA LEU A 53 -2.09 -2.20 9.43
C LEU A 53 -2.21 -1.08 8.41
N LEU A 54 -2.96 -0.03 8.77
CA LEU A 54 -3.18 1.15 7.92
C LEU A 54 -2.71 2.41 8.62
N PHE A 55 -2.00 3.29 7.88
CA PHE A 55 -1.56 4.57 8.39
C PHE A 55 -1.93 5.70 7.42
N ALA A 56 -2.42 6.81 7.95
CA ALA A 56 -2.69 8.00 7.15
C ALA A 56 -1.38 8.60 6.58
N ASN A 57 -1.45 9.17 5.38
CA ASN A 57 -0.28 9.73 4.68
C ASN A 57 0.44 10.85 5.46
N LYS A 58 -0.20 11.48 6.45
CA LYS A 58 0.46 12.45 7.33
C LYS A 58 1.66 11.87 8.10
N TRP A 59 1.70 10.56 8.29
CA TRP A 59 2.76 9.85 9.00
C TRP A 59 3.95 9.44 8.12
N LYS A 60 3.90 9.68 6.81
CA LYS A 60 4.86 9.19 5.81
C LYS A 60 6.35 9.40 6.16
N GLU A 61 6.69 10.55 6.75
CA GLU A 61 8.08 10.86 7.11
C GLU A 61 8.52 10.07 8.36
N ARG A 62 7.59 9.85 9.29
CA ARG A 62 7.83 9.07 10.51
C ARG A 62 7.80 7.56 10.27
N LEU A 63 7.18 7.12 9.17
CA LEU A 63 7.19 5.74 8.70
C LEU A 63 8.48 5.38 7.94
N TYR A 64 9.52 6.22 8.02
CA TYR A 64 10.78 6.00 7.33
C TYR A 64 10.61 5.75 5.82
N ARG A 65 9.80 6.59 5.18
CA ARG A 65 9.60 6.52 3.74
C ARG A 65 10.91 6.67 2.98
N ILE A 66 11.19 5.75 2.09
CA ILE A 66 12.35 5.84 1.22
C ILE A 66 12.15 6.98 0.19
N PRO A 67 13.14 7.87 0.00
CA PRO A 67 13.04 8.95 -0.99
C PRO A 67 12.75 8.42 -2.40
N TYR A 68 11.83 9.08 -3.10
CA TYR A 68 11.36 8.72 -4.44
C TYR A 68 10.77 7.30 -4.57
N ALA A 69 10.41 6.67 -3.46
CA ALA A 69 9.70 5.40 -3.44
C ALA A 69 8.29 5.56 -2.86
N THR A 70 7.49 4.53 -3.04
CA THR A 70 6.13 4.41 -2.46
C THR A 70 6.10 3.46 -1.28
N TYR A 71 7.27 3.05 -0.78
CA TYR A 71 7.45 2.11 0.32
C TYR A 71 8.40 2.69 1.39
N ALA A 72 8.31 2.13 2.57
CA ALA A 72 9.16 2.42 3.71
C ALA A 72 10.40 1.52 3.73
N LEU A 73 11.34 1.79 4.63
CA LEU A 73 12.45 0.87 4.91
C LEU A 73 11.89 -0.52 5.26
N GLU A 74 12.54 -1.56 4.76
CA GLU A 74 12.15 -2.96 5.02
C GLU A 74 12.76 -3.52 6.32
N ASP A 75 13.70 -2.77 6.92
CA ASP A 75 14.51 -3.22 8.06
C ASP A 75 13.75 -3.27 9.39
N TYR A 76 12.51 -2.77 9.45
CA TYR A 76 11.73 -2.81 10.67
C TYR A 76 10.41 -3.57 10.49
N ASN A 77 10.03 -4.26 11.57
CA ASN A 77 8.73 -4.90 11.64
C ASN A 77 7.69 -3.91 12.14
N ILE A 78 6.82 -3.40 11.27
CA ILE A 78 5.79 -2.42 11.66
C ILE A 78 4.73 -3.01 12.61
N SER A 79 4.57 -4.33 12.65
CA SER A 79 3.64 -5.00 13.58
C SER A 79 4.21 -5.21 14.99
N ASP A 80 5.54 -5.07 15.15
CA ASP A 80 6.25 -5.16 16.42
C ASP A 80 7.50 -4.28 16.35
N PRO A 81 7.33 -2.94 16.41
CA PRO A 81 8.40 -2.00 16.13
C PRO A 81 9.40 -1.86 17.28
N ASP A 82 10.67 -1.88 16.95
CA ASP A 82 11.77 -1.52 17.85
C ASP A 82 11.89 0.02 17.92
N PHE A 83 11.30 0.63 18.94
CA PHE A 83 11.31 2.08 19.11
C PHE A 83 12.68 2.65 19.50
N GLU A 84 13.61 1.84 20.03
CA GLU A 84 14.99 2.28 20.31
C GLU A 84 15.75 2.48 18.99
N LYS A 85 15.60 1.54 18.07
CA LYS A 85 16.20 1.60 16.74
C LYS A 85 15.46 2.56 15.79
N PHE A 86 14.14 2.63 15.91
CA PHE A 86 13.27 3.43 15.05
C PHE A 86 12.38 4.41 15.83
N PRO A 87 12.98 5.41 16.51
CA PRO A 87 12.26 6.30 17.43
C PRO A 87 11.18 7.16 16.76
N ALA A 88 11.25 7.38 15.45
CA ALA A 88 10.21 8.14 14.76
C ALA A 88 8.87 7.40 14.72
N LEU A 89 8.83 6.08 14.94
CA LEU A 89 7.59 5.31 15.01
C LEU A 89 6.83 5.52 16.32
N ASP A 90 7.50 5.98 17.38
CA ASP A 90 6.83 6.23 18.66
C ASP A 90 5.75 7.31 18.53
N GLY A 91 4.54 7.03 19.00
CA GLY A 91 3.40 7.95 18.94
C GLY A 91 2.79 8.16 17.55
N ILE A 92 3.08 7.32 16.54
CA ILE A 92 2.24 7.25 15.36
C ILE A 92 0.97 6.45 15.68
N HIS A 93 -0.12 6.81 15.00
CA HIS A 93 -1.40 6.10 15.15
C HIS A 93 -1.84 5.53 13.82
N GLY A 94 -2.12 4.25 13.82
CA GLY A 94 -2.67 3.50 12.70
C GLY A 94 -3.97 2.81 13.05
N THR A 95 -4.58 2.19 12.06
CA THR A 95 -5.73 1.29 12.23
C THR A 95 -5.24 -0.13 12.01
N GLU A 96 -5.55 -1.01 12.95
CA GLU A 96 -5.30 -2.43 12.86
C GLU A 96 -6.62 -3.16 12.59
N CYS A 97 -6.61 -4.13 11.68
CA CYS A 97 -7.74 -5.02 11.48
C CYS A 97 -7.30 -6.41 11.01
N PHE A 98 -8.18 -7.37 11.20
CA PHE A 98 -8.06 -8.73 10.69
C PHE A 98 -9.18 -8.96 9.69
N LEU A 99 -8.83 -9.36 8.48
CA LEU A 99 -9.82 -9.68 7.45
C LEU A 99 -10.08 -11.17 7.45
N GLU A 100 -11.35 -11.52 7.44
CA GLU A 100 -11.87 -12.87 7.30
C GLU A 100 -12.64 -13.02 5.97
N HIS A 101 -13.12 -14.23 5.67
CA HIS A 101 -13.88 -14.46 4.45
C HIS A 101 -15.11 -13.53 4.33
N GLY A 102 -15.19 -12.81 3.21
CA GLY A 102 -16.28 -11.87 2.90
C GLY A 102 -16.03 -10.43 3.35
N ASP A 103 -15.00 -10.16 4.17
CA ASP A 103 -14.68 -8.80 4.58
C ASP A 103 -14.15 -7.98 3.41
N THR A 104 -14.59 -6.73 3.35
CA THR A 104 -14.08 -5.74 2.41
C THR A 104 -13.47 -4.56 3.15
N LEU A 105 -12.18 -4.35 2.96
CA LEU A 105 -11.45 -3.23 3.51
C LEU A 105 -11.41 -2.07 2.51
N PHE A 106 -11.89 -0.91 2.92
CA PHE A 106 -11.69 0.33 2.19
C PHE A 106 -10.39 0.99 2.60
N MET A 107 -9.51 1.23 1.64
CA MET A 107 -8.27 1.98 1.82
C MET A 107 -8.34 3.28 1.01
N PRO A 108 -8.38 4.45 1.68
CA PRO A 108 -8.35 5.74 0.99
C PRO A 108 -7.06 5.94 0.21
N THR A 109 -7.12 6.80 -0.81
CA THR A 109 -5.93 7.19 -1.58
C THR A 109 -4.75 7.61 -0.70
N GLY A 110 -3.57 7.13 -1.02
CA GLY A 110 -2.32 7.48 -0.32
C GLY A 110 -2.18 6.93 1.10
N TYR A 111 -3.08 6.07 1.55
CA TYR A 111 -2.91 5.37 2.82
C TYR A 111 -1.79 4.35 2.71
N TRP A 112 -0.90 4.37 3.72
CA TRP A 112 0.13 3.38 3.90
C TRP A 112 -0.48 2.12 4.46
N HIS A 113 -0.11 0.97 3.91
CA HIS A 113 -0.63 -0.32 4.35
C HIS A 113 0.45 -1.40 4.35
N TRP A 114 0.34 -2.26 5.34
CA TRP A 114 1.10 -3.47 5.51
C TRP A 114 0.13 -4.61 5.73
N MET A 115 0.42 -5.79 5.16
CA MET A 115 -0.46 -6.95 5.25
C MET A 115 0.35 -8.21 5.47
N LYS A 116 -0.16 -9.07 6.37
CA LYS A 116 0.39 -10.40 6.63
C LYS A 116 -0.67 -11.46 6.47
N TYR A 117 -0.34 -12.49 5.71
CA TYR A 117 -1.21 -13.64 5.52
C TYR A 117 -1.03 -14.60 6.70
N LEU A 118 -2.07 -14.75 7.52
CA LEU A 118 -2.09 -15.67 8.67
C LEU A 118 -2.39 -17.11 8.24
N ASP A 119 -3.08 -17.26 7.11
CA ASP A 119 -3.37 -18.52 6.44
C ASP A 119 -3.17 -18.38 4.93
N GLY A 120 -3.18 -19.50 4.18
CA GLY A 120 -3.23 -19.45 2.73
C GLY A 120 -4.55 -18.80 2.28
N SER A 121 -4.45 -17.72 1.52
CA SER A 121 -5.63 -16.93 1.20
C SER A 121 -5.54 -16.18 -0.12
N PHE A 122 -6.70 -15.76 -0.63
CA PHE A 122 -6.75 -14.85 -1.75
C PHE A 122 -7.73 -13.70 -1.52
N SER A 123 -7.49 -12.62 -2.25
CA SER A 123 -8.30 -11.41 -2.19
C SER A 123 -8.42 -10.79 -3.56
N ILE A 124 -9.47 -10.00 -3.76
CA ILE A 124 -9.65 -9.19 -4.98
C ILE A 124 -9.73 -7.72 -4.55
N SER A 125 -8.99 -6.87 -5.25
CA SER A 125 -9.07 -5.43 -5.07
C SER A 125 -9.68 -4.76 -6.28
N LEU A 126 -10.70 -3.94 -6.04
CA LEU A 126 -11.16 -2.94 -6.97
C LEU A 126 -10.50 -1.61 -6.69
N ARG A 127 -10.16 -0.90 -7.73
CA ARG A 127 -9.58 0.44 -7.66
C ARG A 127 -10.57 1.47 -8.13
N ALA A 128 -10.61 2.63 -7.47
CA ALA A 128 -11.42 3.77 -7.88
C ALA A 128 -10.55 5.03 -7.94
N TRP A 129 -10.67 5.80 -9.02
CA TRP A 129 -9.96 7.06 -9.15
C TRP A 129 -10.60 8.13 -8.26
N ASP A 130 -9.74 8.85 -7.53
CA ASP A 130 -10.17 10.04 -6.80
C ASP A 130 -10.67 11.13 -7.76
N LYS A 131 -11.69 11.88 -7.32
CA LYS A 131 -12.25 12.98 -8.13
C LYS A 131 -11.33 14.21 -8.18
N SER A 132 -10.46 14.36 -7.17
CA SER A 132 -9.54 15.49 -7.02
C SER A 132 -8.49 15.54 -8.12
N TRP A 133 -8.38 16.67 -8.81
CA TRP A 133 -7.32 16.93 -9.78
C TRP A 133 -5.93 16.92 -9.13
N ALA A 134 -5.79 17.32 -7.87
CA ALA A 134 -4.54 17.27 -7.14
C ALA A 134 -4.07 15.83 -6.92
N VAL A 135 -4.97 14.90 -6.61
CA VAL A 135 -4.66 13.47 -6.48
C VAL A 135 -4.30 12.88 -7.83
N LYS A 136 -5.06 13.18 -8.88
CA LYS A 136 -4.78 12.70 -10.25
C LYS A 136 -3.42 13.17 -10.77
N SER A 137 -3.08 14.45 -10.56
CA SER A 137 -1.77 14.98 -10.95
C SER A 137 -0.64 14.33 -10.15
N ARG A 138 -0.86 14.04 -8.85
CA ARG A 138 0.11 13.31 -8.04
C ARG A 138 0.30 11.87 -8.51
N SER A 139 -0.78 11.18 -8.87
CA SER A 139 -0.75 9.86 -9.48
C SER A 139 0.07 9.86 -10.77
N LEU A 140 -0.23 10.79 -11.67
CA LEU A 140 0.49 10.94 -12.93
C LEU A 140 2.00 11.21 -12.69
N TRP A 141 2.32 12.12 -11.75
CA TRP A 141 3.70 12.38 -11.35
C TRP A 141 4.41 11.12 -10.85
N ASN A 142 3.77 10.37 -9.96
CA ASN A 142 4.33 9.14 -9.40
C ASN A 142 4.61 8.10 -10.50
N LEU A 143 3.66 7.90 -11.41
CA LEU A 143 3.74 6.89 -12.47
C LEU A 143 4.76 7.25 -13.56
N THR A 144 4.87 8.54 -13.91
CA THR A 144 5.70 8.99 -15.03
C THR A 144 7.06 9.50 -14.58
N VAL A 145 7.11 10.44 -13.66
CA VAL A 145 8.36 11.10 -13.25
C VAL A 145 9.06 10.31 -12.17
N GLN A 146 8.41 10.09 -11.04
CA GLN A 146 9.03 9.46 -9.87
C GLN A 146 9.52 8.04 -10.18
N ARG A 147 8.67 7.22 -10.79
CA ARG A 147 9.00 5.83 -11.16
C ARG A 147 10.16 5.75 -12.17
N ASN A 148 10.11 6.58 -13.21
CA ASN A 148 11.17 6.56 -14.23
C ASN A 148 12.49 7.11 -13.70
N PHE A 149 12.45 8.15 -12.84
CA PHE A 149 13.61 8.64 -12.14
C PHE A 149 14.24 7.58 -11.24
N ASP A 150 13.44 6.92 -10.40
CA ASP A 150 13.91 5.84 -9.52
C ASP A 150 14.54 4.69 -10.31
N ASN A 151 13.88 4.24 -11.38
CA ASN A 151 14.40 3.21 -12.27
C ASN A 151 15.70 3.62 -12.95
N PHE A 152 15.79 4.85 -13.46
CA PHE A 152 17.01 5.39 -14.06
C PHE A 152 18.16 5.44 -13.05
N MET A 153 17.91 5.95 -11.86
CA MET A 153 18.93 6.03 -10.81
C MET A 153 19.40 4.64 -10.35
N LYS A 154 18.50 3.69 -10.22
CA LYS A 154 18.83 2.28 -9.90
C LYS A 154 19.65 1.62 -11.00
N SER A 155 19.34 1.87 -12.27
CA SER A 155 20.08 1.28 -13.40
C SER A 155 21.49 1.87 -13.58
N THR A 156 21.64 3.18 -13.34
CA THR A 156 22.87 3.91 -13.61
C THR A 156 23.84 3.96 -12.42
N PHE A 157 23.29 4.13 -11.21
CA PHE A 157 24.10 4.37 -10.00
C PHE A 157 23.85 3.31 -8.90
N LYS A 158 23.37 2.16 -9.27
CA LYS A 158 22.85 1.06 -8.43
C LYS A 158 23.26 1.12 -6.94
N LYS A 159 24.50 0.76 -6.61
CA LYS A 159 24.96 0.69 -5.22
C LYS A 159 24.89 2.05 -4.50
N ARG A 160 25.48 3.09 -5.11
CA ARG A 160 25.56 4.43 -4.49
C ARG A 160 24.20 5.06 -4.25
N TYR A 161 23.24 4.81 -5.15
CA TYR A 161 21.86 5.31 -5.01
C TYR A 161 21.09 4.56 -3.93
N MET A 162 21.25 3.25 -3.84
CA MET A 162 20.63 2.47 -2.76
C MET A 162 21.21 2.84 -1.39
N ASP A 163 22.53 2.90 -1.25
CA ASP A 163 23.20 3.33 0.00
C ASP A 163 22.77 4.75 0.45
N TRP A 164 22.43 5.63 -0.51
CA TRP A 164 21.92 6.97 -0.19
C TRP A 164 20.45 6.94 0.27
N LYS A 165 19.63 6.07 -0.30
CA LYS A 165 18.20 5.95 0.05
C LYS A 165 17.97 5.37 1.45
N GLU A 166 18.90 4.55 1.91
CA GLU A 166 18.80 3.82 3.19
C GLU A 166 19.45 4.59 4.36
N LYS A 167 20.07 5.75 4.09
CA LYS A 167 20.61 6.67 5.11
C LYS A 167 19.54 7.64 5.62
#